data_7c27a731da1d5a4669f3ebdf84b513b4
#
_entry.id   7c27a731da1d5a4669f3ebdf84b513b4
#
_cell.length_a   1.000
_cell.length_b   1.000
_cell.length_c   1.000
_cell.angle_alpha   90.00
_cell.angle_beta   90.00
_cell.angle_gamma   90.00
#
_symmetry.space_group_name_H-M   'P 1'
#
loop_
_entity.id
_entity.type
_entity.pdbx_description
1 polymer ?
#
loop_
_entity_poly.entity_id
_entity_poly.type
_entity_poly.pdbx_seq_one_letter_code
_entity_poly.pdbx_strand_id
1 'polypeptide(L)'
;IWRNRMNRYVRRGSKGIALLDESSGFPRLHYVFDVSDTGVRRNSRDPEVWQLGPDLVQPVSEMLAATYGISGERVSQQLADVAGKLVADYWDNNSGDILAIVDGSLLMDYDEAGVEMQFKSAAAISVTYTLLERCGLEPAGWFDKDDFQAIYNFSTPDSVYALGAAVSDMSRDSMSEKGS
;
A
#
# COMPACT_ATOMS: atom_id res chain seq x y z
N ILE A 1 16.06 -13.88 -4.77
CA ILE A 1 16.59 -12.66 -4.14
C ILE A 1 17.41 -13.03 -2.91
N TRP A 2 16.85 -13.67 -1.90
CA TRP A 2 17.50 -13.92 -0.62
C TRP A 2 18.86 -14.63 -0.73
N ARG A 3 18.91 -15.75 -1.47
CA ARG A 3 20.15 -16.52 -1.62
C ARG A 3 21.20 -15.79 -2.45
N ASN A 4 20.81 -15.25 -3.59
CA ASN A 4 21.77 -14.77 -4.60
C ASN A 4 22.25 -13.34 -4.33
N ARG A 5 21.39 -12.46 -3.77
CA ARG A 5 21.74 -11.05 -3.54
C ARG A 5 22.13 -10.75 -2.10
N MET A 6 21.45 -11.41 -1.14
CA MET A 6 21.60 -11.11 0.29
C MET A 6 22.38 -12.19 1.05
N ASN A 7 22.72 -13.31 0.40
CA ASN A 7 23.35 -14.47 1.03
C ASN A 7 22.60 -14.96 2.29
N ARG A 8 21.27 -14.91 2.24
CA ARG A 8 20.36 -15.38 3.29
C ARG A 8 19.66 -16.64 2.81
N TYR A 9 19.08 -17.40 3.74
CA TYR A 9 18.27 -18.57 3.42
C TYR A 9 16.90 -18.48 4.07
N VAL A 10 15.87 -18.99 3.40
CA VAL A 10 14.53 -19.11 3.98
C VAL A 10 14.57 -20.19 5.06
N ARG A 11 14.07 -19.88 6.24
CA ARG A 11 14.03 -20.85 7.36
C ARG A 11 13.07 -21.99 7.04
N ARG A 12 13.42 -23.17 7.49
CA ARG A 12 12.55 -24.35 7.35
C ARG A 12 11.24 -24.11 8.12
N GLY A 13 10.11 -24.33 7.44
CA GLY A 13 8.78 -24.13 8.03
C GLY A 13 8.17 -22.74 7.83
N SER A 14 8.94 -21.77 7.27
CA SER A 14 8.38 -20.50 6.89
C SER A 14 7.29 -20.67 5.83
N LYS A 15 6.20 -19.90 5.96
CA LYS A 15 5.10 -19.88 5.00
C LYS A 15 5.27 -18.67 4.10
N GLY A 16 5.61 -18.91 2.83
CA GLY A 16 5.69 -17.84 1.83
C GLY A 16 4.30 -17.38 1.39
N ILE A 17 4.23 -16.12 0.99
CA ILE A 17 3.06 -15.57 0.30
C ILE A 17 3.07 -16.12 -1.13
N ALA A 18 2.00 -16.80 -1.53
CA ALA A 18 1.85 -17.32 -2.87
C ALA A 18 1.40 -16.21 -3.82
N LEU A 19 2.19 -15.94 -4.84
CA LEU A 19 1.85 -15.01 -5.93
C LEU A 19 1.60 -15.83 -7.19
N LEU A 20 0.51 -15.53 -7.89
CA LEU A 20 0.24 -16.11 -9.20
C LEU A 20 1.00 -15.31 -10.27
N ASP A 21 1.84 -16.01 -11.03
CA ASP A 21 2.57 -15.45 -12.17
C ASP A 21 2.00 -16.04 -13.47
N GLU A 22 1.38 -15.20 -14.26
CA GLU A 22 0.78 -15.53 -15.57
C GLU A 22 1.64 -15.08 -16.75
N SER A 23 2.80 -14.48 -16.49
CA SER A 23 3.65 -13.87 -17.52
C SER A 23 4.20 -14.87 -18.56
N SER A 24 4.22 -16.16 -18.23
CA SER A 24 4.76 -17.22 -19.10
C SER A 24 3.70 -17.98 -19.93
N GLY A 25 2.43 -17.49 -19.94
CA GLY A 25 1.32 -18.17 -20.63
C GLY A 25 0.76 -19.39 -19.91
N PHE A 26 1.40 -19.84 -18.84
CA PHE A 26 0.90 -20.88 -17.93
C PHE A 26 0.97 -20.34 -16.48
N PRO A 27 -0.13 -20.38 -15.73
CA PRO A 27 -0.15 -19.94 -14.36
C PRO A 27 0.86 -20.70 -13.50
N ARG A 28 1.73 -19.98 -12.81
CA ARG A 28 2.71 -20.55 -11.87
C ARG A 28 2.63 -19.85 -10.53
N LEU A 29 2.75 -20.61 -9.46
CA LEU A 29 2.85 -20.05 -8.12
C LEU A 29 4.32 -19.71 -7.81
N HIS A 30 4.56 -18.44 -7.51
CA HIS A 30 5.80 -17.96 -6.93
C HIS A 30 5.59 -17.66 -5.45
N TYR A 31 6.51 -18.12 -4.62
CA TYR A 31 6.46 -17.85 -3.19
C TYR A 31 7.46 -16.75 -2.83
N VAL A 32 6.98 -15.69 -2.23
CA VAL A 32 7.80 -14.64 -1.63
C VAL A 32 7.83 -14.80 -0.12
N PHE A 33 8.93 -14.42 0.47
CA PHE A 33 9.18 -14.55 1.90
C PHE A 33 9.65 -13.22 2.46
N ASP A 34 9.19 -12.88 3.63
CA ASP A 34 9.67 -11.71 4.36
C ASP A 34 11.11 -11.92 4.86
N VAL A 35 11.79 -10.83 5.20
CA VAL A 35 13.14 -10.89 5.79
C VAL A 35 13.14 -11.64 7.12
N SER A 36 12.08 -11.51 7.91
CA SER A 36 11.90 -12.21 9.17
C SER A 36 11.81 -13.73 9.01
N ASP A 37 11.39 -14.21 7.83
CA ASP A 37 11.38 -15.64 7.47
C ASP A 37 12.77 -16.17 7.10
N THR A 38 13.76 -15.31 7.04
CA THR A 38 15.11 -15.70 6.58
C THR A 38 16.10 -15.81 7.73
N GLY A 39 17.09 -16.68 7.55
CA GLY A 39 18.25 -16.78 8.41
C GLY A 39 19.49 -16.23 7.73
N VAL A 40 20.44 -15.77 8.57
CA VAL A 40 21.73 -15.23 8.13
C VAL A 40 22.74 -16.34 7.89
N ARG A 41 23.64 -16.14 6.91
CA ARG A 41 24.85 -16.92 6.70
C ARG A 41 26.06 -16.04 6.98
N ARG A 42 27.25 -16.64 7.03
CA ARG A 42 28.49 -15.86 7.08
C ARG A 42 28.54 -14.91 5.88
N ASN A 43 28.74 -13.63 6.12
CA ASN A 43 28.72 -12.56 5.13
C ASN A 43 27.32 -12.32 4.49
N SER A 44 26.23 -12.58 5.22
CA SER A 44 24.91 -12.12 4.82
C SER A 44 24.85 -10.59 4.80
N ARG A 45 24.10 -10.07 3.86
CA ARG A 45 23.71 -8.66 3.85
C ARG A 45 22.32 -8.54 4.48
N ASP A 46 22.12 -7.53 5.28
CA ASP A 46 20.79 -7.13 5.70
C ASP A 46 20.14 -6.29 4.60
N PRO A 47 18.86 -6.47 4.34
CA PRO A 47 18.15 -5.58 3.43
C PRO A 47 18.17 -4.17 4.02
N GLU A 48 18.62 -3.22 3.23
CA GLU A 48 18.49 -1.80 3.55
C GLU A 48 17.01 -1.46 3.38
N VAL A 49 16.30 -1.31 4.48
CA VAL A 49 14.95 -0.77 4.51
C VAL A 49 15.10 0.72 4.74
N TRP A 50 14.61 1.51 3.79
CA TRP A 50 14.63 2.97 3.96
C TRP A 50 13.73 3.36 5.14
N GLN A 51 14.22 4.26 5.96
CA GLN A 51 13.49 4.84 7.08
C GLN A 51 13.69 6.35 7.08
N LEU A 52 12.64 7.05 7.43
CA LEU A 52 12.67 8.51 7.56
C LEU A 52 13.53 8.88 8.79
N GLY A 53 14.80 9.21 8.54
CA GLY A 53 15.70 9.74 9.59
C GLY A 53 15.34 11.17 9.99
N PRO A 54 15.75 11.61 11.18
CA PRO A 54 15.48 12.98 11.67
C PRO A 54 15.95 14.08 10.73
N ASP A 55 17.02 13.85 10.01
CA ASP A 55 17.61 14.76 9.00
C ASP A 55 16.78 14.88 7.72
N LEU A 56 15.92 13.89 7.44
CA LEU A 56 15.04 13.86 6.28
C LEU A 56 13.62 14.36 6.56
N VAL A 57 13.25 14.53 7.82
CA VAL A 57 11.89 14.97 8.21
C VAL A 57 11.53 16.31 7.54
N GLN A 58 12.41 17.30 7.67
CA GLN A 58 12.15 18.62 7.10
C GLN A 58 12.14 18.63 5.57
N PRO A 59 13.13 18.04 4.87
CA PRO A 59 13.09 17.93 3.41
C PRO A 59 11.85 17.21 2.87
N VAL A 60 11.42 16.12 3.51
CA VAL A 60 10.21 15.39 3.11
C VAL A 60 8.97 16.24 3.33
N SER A 61 8.85 16.91 4.48
CA SER A 61 7.73 17.80 4.77
C SER A 61 7.62 18.93 3.73
N GLU A 62 8.74 19.55 3.36
CA GLU A 62 8.80 20.60 2.34
C GLU A 62 8.43 20.06 0.95
N MET A 63 8.88 18.89 0.61
CA MET A 63 8.54 18.23 -0.65
C MET A 63 7.03 17.92 -0.72
N LEU A 64 6.43 17.41 0.35
CA LEU A 64 4.98 17.16 0.41
C LEU A 64 4.19 18.47 0.29
N ALA A 65 4.65 19.52 0.93
CA ALA A 65 4.03 20.84 0.81
C ALA A 65 4.12 21.39 -0.62
N ALA A 66 5.28 21.28 -1.26
CA ALA A 66 5.50 21.77 -2.62
C ALA A 66 4.70 20.97 -3.67
N THR A 67 4.64 19.63 -3.50
CA THR A 67 4.02 18.75 -4.50
C THR A 67 2.50 18.69 -4.35
N TYR A 68 2.01 18.61 -3.11
CA TYR A 68 0.59 18.36 -2.82
C TYR A 68 -0.13 19.56 -2.21
N GLY A 69 0.59 20.62 -1.84
CA GLY A 69 0.03 21.77 -1.14
C GLY A 69 -0.36 21.47 0.31
N ILE A 70 0.20 20.43 0.90
CA ILE A 70 -0.13 19.92 2.23
C ILE A 70 0.96 20.34 3.21
N SER A 71 0.58 21.04 4.27
CA SER A 71 1.46 21.46 5.36
C SER A 71 0.94 20.93 6.69
N GLY A 72 1.84 20.57 7.61
CA GLY A 72 1.47 20.06 8.92
C GLY A 72 2.68 19.95 9.84
N GLU A 73 2.43 19.80 11.13
CA GLU A 73 3.49 19.70 12.13
C GLU A 73 4.22 18.34 12.11
N ARG A 74 3.56 17.32 11.62
CA ARG A 74 4.09 15.94 11.59
C ARG A 74 3.98 15.36 10.20
N VAL A 75 5.06 14.75 9.71
CA VAL A 75 5.08 14.06 8.40
C VAL A 75 4.01 12.95 8.32
N SER A 76 3.74 12.25 9.41
CA SER A 76 2.71 11.23 9.44
C SER A 76 1.31 11.79 9.13
N GLN A 77 0.98 12.97 9.65
CA GLN A 77 -0.28 13.65 9.31
C GLN A 77 -0.29 14.10 7.85
N GLN A 78 0.80 14.68 7.37
CA GLN A 78 0.94 15.09 5.97
C GLN A 78 0.76 13.90 5.02
N LEU A 79 1.30 12.71 5.35
CA LEU A 79 1.13 11.49 4.56
C LEU A 79 -0.33 11.03 4.53
N ALA A 80 -1.06 11.16 5.63
CA ALA A 80 -2.49 10.85 5.67
C ALA A 80 -3.30 11.82 4.80
N ASP A 81 -2.97 13.11 4.85
CA ASP A 81 -3.63 14.14 4.03
C ASP A 81 -3.31 13.94 2.54
N VAL A 82 -2.07 13.55 2.20
CA VAL A 82 -1.68 13.14 0.83
C VAL A 82 -2.50 11.94 0.37
N ALA A 83 -2.63 10.91 1.21
CA ALA A 83 -3.43 9.73 0.89
C ALA A 83 -4.88 10.11 0.58
N GLY A 84 -5.49 10.98 1.38
CA GLY A 84 -6.83 11.48 1.13
C GLY A 84 -6.98 12.18 -0.22
N LYS A 85 -6.00 13.01 -0.60
CA LYS A 85 -5.99 13.70 -1.89
C LYS A 85 -5.82 12.71 -3.05
N LEU A 86 -4.87 11.80 -2.96
CA LEU A 86 -4.65 10.78 -4.00
C LEU A 86 -5.88 9.91 -4.23
N VAL A 87 -6.58 9.56 -3.15
CA VAL A 87 -7.80 8.76 -3.23
C VAL A 87 -8.94 9.53 -3.88
N ALA A 88 -9.08 10.83 -3.57
CA ALA A 88 -10.07 11.67 -4.24
C ALA A 88 -9.78 11.78 -5.74
N ASP A 89 -8.55 12.10 -6.11
CA ASP A 89 -8.11 12.18 -7.50
C ASP A 89 -8.27 10.84 -8.24
N TYR A 90 -8.01 9.71 -7.56
CA TYR A 90 -8.18 8.38 -8.14
C TYR A 90 -9.66 8.09 -8.41
N TRP A 91 -10.55 8.38 -7.46
CA TRP A 91 -11.99 8.21 -7.63
C TRP A 91 -12.51 9.02 -8.81
N ASP A 92 -12.14 10.29 -8.90
CA ASP A 92 -12.60 11.18 -9.97
C ASP A 92 -12.22 10.67 -11.37
N ASN A 93 -11.13 9.92 -11.48
CA ASN A 93 -10.64 9.37 -12.74
C ASN A 93 -11.06 7.91 -13.02
N ASN A 94 -11.47 7.14 -12.00
CA ASN A 94 -11.68 5.68 -12.12
C ASN A 94 -13.00 5.20 -11.51
N SER A 95 -13.91 6.08 -11.12
CA SER A 95 -15.17 5.72 -10.45
C SER A 95 -16.01 4.72 -11.26
N GLY A 96 -16.08 4.89 -12.59
CA GLY A 96 -16.81 3.97 -13.46
C GLY A 96 -16.31 2.52 -13.38
N ASP A 97 -15.00 2.32 -13.34
CA ASP A 97 -14.40 1.00 -13.22
C ASP A 97 -14.65 0.40 -11.84
N ILE A 98 -14.55 1.22 -10.79
CA ILE A 98 -14.85 0.76 -9.42
C ILE A 98 -16.31 0.36 -9.27
N LEU A 99 -17.24 1.17 -9.79
CA LEU A 99 -18.68 0.86 -9.77
C LEU A 99 -19.02 -0.44 -10.51
N ALA A 100 -18.33 -0.71 -11.62
CA ALA A 100 -18.53 -1.94 -12.39
C ALA A 100 -18.04 -3.20 -11.67
N ILE A 101 -17.05 -3.07 -10.77
CA ILE A 101 -16.39 -4.22 -10.11
C ILE A 101 -17.05 -4.58 -8.78
N VAL A 102 -17.80 -3.68 -8.16
CA VAL A 102 -18.43 -3.95 -6.86
C VAL A 102 -19.64 -4.88 -6.93
N ASP A 103 -20.11 -5.23 -8.14
CA ASP A 103 -21.20 -6.19 -8.32
C ASP A 103 -20.89 -7.54 -7.65
N GLY A 104 -21.89 -8.09 -6.96
CA GLY A 104 -21.74 -9.31 -6.16
C GLY A 104 -20.96 -9.16 -4.84
N SER A 105 -20.40 -7.98 -4.54
CA SER A 105 -19.81 -7.68 -3.23
C SER A 105 -20.87 -7.20 -2.23
N LEU A 106 -20.47 -6.92 -0.99
CA LEU A 106 -21.36 -6.31 0.00
C LEU A 106 -21.77 -4.86 -0.36
N LEU A 107 -21.17 -4.29 -1.40
CA LEU A 107 -21.48 -2.95 -1.91
C LEU A 107 -22.52 -2.96 -3.04
N MET A 108 -22.97 -4.12 -3.50
CA MET A 108 -23.85 -4.23 -4.68
C MET A 108 -25.19 -3.49 -4.55
N ASP A 109 -25.67 -3.33 -3.33
CA ASP A 109 -26.94 -2.64 -3.06
C ASP A 109 -26.76 -1.15 -2.65
N TYR A 110 -25.51 -0.66 -2.68
CA TYR A 110 -25.20 0.74 -2.37
C TYR A 110 -25.40 1.60 -3.63
N ASP A 111 -25.86 2.83 -3.42
CA ASP A 111 -25.83 3.83 -4.48
C ASP A 111 -24.39 4.31 -4.75
N GLU A 112 -24.18 5.05 -5.83
CA GLU A 112 -22.86 5.56 -6.21
C GLU A 112 -22.18 6.32 -5.08
N ALA A 113 -22.90 7.19 -4.35
CA ALA A 113 -22.35 7.95 -3.24
C ALA A 113 -21.94 7.05 -2.08
N GLY A 114 -22.69 5.98 -1.83
CA GLY A 114 -22.36 4.97 -0.82
C GLY A 114 -21.10 4.19 -1.20
N VAL A 115 -20.97 3.75 -2.45
CA VAL A 115 -19.77 3.08 -2.97
C VAL A 115 -18.56 4.02 -2.89
N GLU A 116 -18.71 5.29 -3.30
CA GLU A 116 -17.66 6.31 -3.19
C GLU A 116 -17.15 6.43 -1.77
N MET A 117 -18.05 6.59 -0.80
CA MET A 117 -17.69 6.73 0.60
C MET A 117 -16.90 5.50 1.10
N GLN A 118 -17.37 4.29 0.78
CA GLN A 118 -16.70 3.06 1.18
C GLN A 118 -15.34 2.88 0.52
N PHE A 119 -15.26 3.17 -0.79
CA PHE A 119 -13.98 3.14 -1.51
C PHE A 119 -12.98 4.14 -0.93
N LYS A 120 -13.39 5.41 -0.77
CA LYS A 120 -12.51 6.45 -0.23
C LYS A 120 -12.04 6.11 1.19
N SER A 121 -12.90 5.57 2.02
CA SER A 121 -12.53 5.12 3.36
C SER A 121 -11.50 3.98 3.32
N ALA A 122 -11.79 2.90 2.59
CA ALA A 122 -10.93 1.73 2.48
C ALA A 122 -9.56 2.07 1.85
N ALA A 123 -9.57 2.86 0.78
CA ALA A 123 -8.38 3.25 0.06
C ALA A 123 -7.50 4.21 0.87
N ALA A 124 -8.09 5.25 1.50
CA ALA A 124 -7.33 6.23 2.27
C ALA A 124 -6.57 5.60 3.44
N ILE A 125 -7.23 4.70 4.16
CA ILE A 125 -6.57 3.99 5.28
C ILE A 125 -5.45 3.08 4.78
N SER A 126 -5.69 2.37 3.69
CA SER A 126 -4.71 1.44 3.12
C SER A 126 -3.50 2.14 2.52
N VAL A 127 -3.70 3.27 1.84
CA VAL A 127 -2.62 4.12 1.31
C VAL A 127 -1.84 4.74 2.45
N THR A 128 -2.51 5.32 3.44
CA THR A 128 -1.85 5.92 4.62
C THR A 128 -0.99 4.88 5.34
N TYR A 129 -1.54 3.70 5.63
CA TYR A 129 -0.79 2.60 6.25
C TYR A 129 0.47 2.26 5.43
N THR A 130 0.30 2.12 4.11
CA THR A 130 1.41 1.78 3.21
C THR A 130 2.49 2.86 3.19
N LEU A 131 2.11 4.13 3.19
CA LEU A 131 3.06 5.25 3.20
C LEU A 131 3.81 5.34 4.54
N LEU A 132 3.13 5.16 5.66
CA LEU A 132 3.76 5.14 6.98
C LEU A 132 4.78 4.00 7.08
N GLU A 133 4.40 2.78 6.70
CA GLU A 133 5.32 1.62 6.69
C GLU A 133 6.53 1.85 5.79
N ARG A 134 6.34 2.41 4.60
CA ARG A 134 7.45 2.73 3.69
C ARG A 134 8.39 3.79 4.25
N CYS A 135 7.89 4.70 5.06
CA CYS A 135 8.68 5.71 5.73
C CYS A 135 9.32 5.20 7.04
N GLY A 136 9.06 3.95 7.44
CA GLY A 136 9.51 3.41 8.72
C GLY A 136 8.86 4.09 9.91
N LEU A 137 7.69 4.68 9.71
CA LEU A 137 6.86 5.27 10.75
C LEU A 137 5.91 4.20 11.28
N GLU A 138 5.80 4.08 12.61
CA GLU A 138 4.97 3.06 13.25
C GLU A 138 3.48 3.32 13.04
N PRO A 139 2.74 2.48 12.26
CA PRO A 139 1.30 2.70 12.03
C PRO A 139 0.42 2.30 13.20
N ALA A 140 0.90 1.41 14.08
CA ALA A 140 0.08 0.80 15.15
C ALA A 140 -0.52 1.80 16.14
N GLY A 141 0.03 3.01 16.24
CA GLY A 141 -0.53 4.10 17.05
C GLY A 141 -1.54 4.98 16.30
N TRP A 142 -1.78 4.71 15.00
CA TRP A 142 -2.62 5.52 14.12
C TRP A 142 -3.96 4.86 13.84
N PHE A 143 -4.02 3.53 13.85
CA PHE A 143 -5.16 2.76 13.41
C PHE A 143 -5.56 1.73 14.44
N ASP A 144 -6.85 1.51 14.57
CA ASP A 144 -7.43 0.36 15.24
C ASP A 144 -8.11 -0.58 14.22
N LYS A 145 -8.70 -1.67 14.71
CA LYS A 145 -9.33 -2.65 13.83
C LYS A 145 -10.58 -2.11 13.14
N ASP A 146 -11.26 -1.18 13.75
CA ASP A 146 -12.52 -0.64 13.25
C ASP A 146 -12.28 0.29 12.06
N ASP A 147 -11.12 0.92 12.02
CA ASP A 147 -10.72 1.74 10.89
C ASP A 147 -10.68 0.99 9.56
N PHE A 148 -10.42 -0.33 9.59
CA PHE A 148 -10.33 -1.17 8.39
C PHE A 148 -11.67 -1.78 7.95
N GLN A 149 -12.79 -1.43 8.60
CA GLN A 149 -14.11 -2.04 8.33
C GLN A 149 -14.54 -1.89 6.87
N ALA A 150 -14.30 -0.73 6.25
CA ALA A 150 -14.70 -0.47 4.87
C ALA A 150 -14.06 -1.45 3.87
N ILE A 151 -12.88 -2.00 4.16
CA ILE A 151 -12.18 -2.96 3.30
C ILE A 151 -12.98 -4.25 3.15
N TYR A 152 -13.64 -4.72 4.21
CA TYR A 152 -14.40 -5.96 4.19
C TYR A 152 -15.64 -5.91 3.28
N ASN A 153 -16.09 -4.71 2.91
CA ASN A 153 -17.21 -4.54 1.99
C ASN A 153 -16.83 -4.91 0.54
N PHE A 154 -15.54 -4.88 0.20
CA PHE A 154 -14.99 -5.38 -1.06
C PHE A 154 -14.79 -6.90 -0.95
N SER A 155 -15.88 -7.66 -0.94
CA SER A 155 -15.91 -9.06 -0.51
C SER A 155 -15.80 -10.09 -1.65
N THR A 156 -15.60 -9.65 -2.89
CA THR A 156 -15.33 -10.54 -4.03
C THR A 156 -13.85 -10.51 -4.42
N PRO A 157 -13.30 -11.56 -5.06
CA PRO A 157 -11.92 -11.55 -5.54
C PRO A 157 -11.61 -10.34 -6.44
N ASP A 158 -12.53 -9.98 -7.34
CA ASP A 158 -12.33 -8.89 -8.28
C ASP A 158 -12.34 -7.53 -7.58
N SER A 159 -13.27 -7.30 -6.65
CA SER A 159 -13.33 -6.04 -5.89
C SER A 159 -12.14 -5.88 -4.95
N VAL A 160 -11.69 -6.96 -4.28
CA VAL A 160 -10.45 -6.94 -3.46
C VAL A 160 -9.22 -6.65 -4.32
N TYR A 161 -9.13 -7.29 -5.49
CA TYR A 161 -8.02 -7.06 -6.41
C TYR A 161 -8.00 -5.60 -6.90
N ALA A 162 -9.16 -5.06 -7.31
CA ALA A 162 -9.27 -3.68 -7.77
C ALA A 162 -8.89 -2.67 -6.69
N LEU A 163 -9.36 -2.86 -5.44
CA LEU A 163 -8.96 -2.02 -4.32
C LEU A 163 -7.45 -2.11 -4.07
N GLY A 164 -6.88 -3.32 -4.09
CA GLY A 164 -5.44 -3.53 -3.91
C GLY A 164 -4.60 -2.89 -5.02
N ALA A 165 -5.04 -2.98 -6.29
CA ALA A 165 -4.39 -2.34 -7.42
C ALA A 165 -4.41 -0.81 -7.28
N ALA A 166 -5.57 -0.24 -6.94
CA ALA A 166 -5.73 1.20 -6.70
C ALA A 166 -4.78 1.69 -5.59
N VAL A 167 -4.73 0.98 -4.45
CA VAL A 167 -3.81 1.31 -3.34
C VAL A 167 -2.36 1.24 -3.77
N SER A 168 -1.99 0.22 -4.56
CA SER A 168 -0.63 0.07 -5.09
C SER A 168 -0.23 1.21 -6.01
N ASP A 169 -1.11 1.61 -6.92
CA ASP A 169 -0.87 2.68 -7.89
C ASP A 169 -0.71 4.03 -7.16
N MET A 170 -1.66 4.40 -6.32
CA MET A 170 -1.59 5.62 -5.52
C MET A 170 -0.34 5.69 -4.64
N SER A 171 0.01 4.59 -3.99
CA SER A 171 1.19 4.52 -3.13
C SER A 171 2.51 4.59 -3.89
N ARG A 172 2.55 4.20 -5.16
CA ARG A 172 3.72 4.30 -6.04
C ARG A 172 3.91 5.72 -6.55
N ASP A 173 2.84 6.35 -7.00
CA ASP A 173 2.86 7.69 -7.56
C ASP A 173 3.30 8.73 -6.52
N SER A 174 2.94 8.53 -5.25
CA SER A 174 3.35 9.43 -4.16
C SER A 174 4.86 9.44 -3.88
N MET A 175 5.57 8.37 -4.29
CA MET A 175 7.01 8.19 -4.04
C MET A 175 7.86 8.32 -5.30
N SER A 176 7.25 8.41 -6.49
CA SER A 176 7.98 8.64 -7.72
C SER A 176 8.20 10.14 -7.89
N GLU A 177 9.44 10.59 -7.82
CA GLU A 177 9.82 11.91 -8.33
C GLU A 177 9.31 12.03 -9.78
N LYS A 178 8.37 12.92 -10.02
CA LYS A 178 8.18 13.49 -11.36
C LYS A 178 9.35 14.43 -11.60
N GLY A 179 10.55 13.85 -11.73
CA GLY A 179 11.74 14.53 -12.22
C GLY A 179 11.58 14.74 -13.71
N SER A 180 11.38 15.97 -14.10
CA SER A 180 11.63 16.49 -15.45
C SER A 180 12.51 17.68 -15.33
#